data_a82e305ed6b4bc400841091564a5aa18
#
_entry.id   a82e305ed6b4bc400841091564a5aa18
#
_cell.length_a   1.000
_cell.length_b   1.000
_cell.length_c   1.000
_cell.angle_alpha   90.00
_cell.angle_beta   90.00
_cell.angle_gamma   90.00
#
_symmetry.space_group_name_H-M   'P 1'
#
loop_
_entity.id
_entity.type
_entity.pdbx_description
1 polymer ?
#
loop_
_entity_poly.entity_id
_entity_poly.type
_entity_poly.pdbx_seq_one_letter_code
_entity_poly.pdbx_strand_id
1 'polypeptide(L)'
;MDVIKNLIERAQQNKQRIVLPEGTEERTLKAADKAIADGIAEVILIANREEVLALAEKNGLTNIEKATIIDPNNNPDAEKYANLLFELRKSKGMTMEDAQKLVCNPLYLGCLIIKNGDADGQVAGALNTTGNVLRPALQIIKTTPGITCVSGAMMLITNAKEYGEDGVLFVADVAVTPQPDANQLSQIAVCTAQTAKAIGGFEEPRVAMLSFSTKGSAKHEMVDKVTEATRLAHELDPELSLDGELQADAALVPFVGQSKAPGSKVAGKANVLVFPDLGAGNIGYKLVQRLGNAEAIGPVLQGIARPVNDLSRGCSVEDVYMMIAITANQAIAAKK
;
A
#
# COMPACT_ATOMS: atom_id res chain seq x y z
N MET A 1 16.68 0.12 -14.36
CA MET A 1 15.22 0.36 -14.64
C MET A 1 14.80 1.66 -13.97
N ASP A 2 14.15 2.58 -14.69
CA ASP A 2 13.56 3.77 -14.03
C ASP A 2 12.14 3.44 -13.54
N VAL A 3 12.07 2.82 -12.35
CA VAL A 3 10.81 2.34 -11.78
C VAL A 3 9.82 3.47 -11.52
N ILE A 4 10.31 4.65 -11.13
CA ILE A 4 9.49 5.84 -10.85
C ILE A 4 8.84 6.35 -12.15
N LYS A 5 9.64 6.52 -13.19
CA LYS A 5 9.14 6.96 -14.51
C LYS A 5 8.09 5.99 -15.04
N ASN A 6 8.36 4.68 -15.00
CA ASN A 6 7.42 3.67 -15.47
C ASN A 6 6.11 3.66 -14.66
N LEU A 7 6.19 3.89 -13.33
CA LEU A 7 5.02 4.01 -12.46
C LEU A 7 4.13 5.19 -12.87
N ILE A 8 4.73 6.35 -13.12
CA ILE A 8 4.04 7.57 -13.55
C ILE A 8 3.41 7.37 -14.94
N GLU A 9 4.16 6.87 -15.91
CA GLU A 9 3.67 6.62 -17.26
C GLU A 9 2.48 5.66 -17.30
N ARG A 10 2.50 4.59 -16.49
CA ARG A 10 1.36 3.66 -16.38
C ARG A 10 0.11 4.34 -15.81
N ALA A 11 0.27 5.19 -14.80
CA ALA A 11 -0.84 5.95 -14.23
C ALA A 11 -1.43 6.95 -15.25
N GLN A 12 -0.57 7.64 -16.03
CA GLN A 12 -0.99 8.57 -17.09
C GLN A 12 -1.77 7.87 -18.21
N GLN A 13 -1.34 6.68 -18.62
CA GLN A 13 -1.99 5.90 -19.68
C GLN A 13 -3.35 5.32 -19.26
N ASN A 14 -3.56 5.10 -17.97
CA ASN A 14 -4.74 4.45 -17.40
C ASN A 14 -5.25 5.23 -16.18
N LYS A 15 -5.70 6.46 -16.38
CA LYS A 15 -6.14 7.34 -15.29
C LYS A 15 -7.18 6.66 -14.40
N GLN A 16 -6.95 6.77 -13.10
CA GLN A 16 -7.84 6.27 -12.06
C GLN A 16 -8.39 7.45 -11.25
N ARG A 17 -9.59 7.28 -10.70
CA ARG A 17 -10.25 8.25 -9.82
C ARG A 17 -9.75 8.07 -8.40
N ILE A 18 -8.96 9.01 -7.90
CA ILE A 18 -8.33 8.94 -6.57
C ILE A 18 -8.94 9.96 -5.64
N VAL A 19 -9.47 9.48 -4.52
CA VAL A 19 -10.06 10.29 -3.46
C VAL A 19 -8.99 10.79 -2.50
N LEU A 20 -9.01 12.07 -2.21
CA LEU A 20 -8.19 12.74 -1.20
C LEU A 20 -9.12 13.36 -0.14
N PRO A 21 -9.38 12.65 0.97
CA PRO A 21 -10.34 13.08 1.99
C PRO A 21 -9.90 14.33 2.78
N GLU A 22 -8.61 14.63 2.78
CA GLU A 22 -8.00 15.76 3.46
C GLU A 22 -7.83 16.95 2.49
N GLY A 23 -8.91 17.31 1.79
CA GLY A 23 -8.91 18.23 0.65
C GLY A 23 -8.53 19.69 0.94
N THR A 24 -8.48 20.11 2.20
CA THR A 24 -8.00 21.44 2.63
C THR A 24 -6.58 21.41 3.21
N GLU A 25 -5.95 20.23 3.30
CA GLU A 25 -4.57 20.11 3.75
C GLU A 25 -3.63 20.60 2.64
N GLU A 26 -2.75 21.53 2.97
CA GLU A 26 -1.95 22.28 1.98
C GLU A 26 -1.04 21.38 1.12
N ARG A 27 -0.38 20.37 1.72
CA ARG A 27 0.49 19.43 0.99
C ARG A 27 -0.33 18.55 0.06
N THR A 28 -1.48 18.08 0.55
CA THR A 28 -2.45 17.30 -0.23
C THR A 28 -2.96 18.09 -1.42
N LEU A 29 -3.31 19.36 -1.21
CA LEU A 29 -3.81 20.23 -2.25
C LEU A 29 -2.74 20.53 -3.33
N LYS A 30 -1.50 20.80 -2.91
CA LYS A 30 -0.35 21.00 -3.83
C LYS A 30 -0.04 19.75 -4.65
N ALA A 31 -0.07 18.58 -4.00
CA ALA A 31 0.14 17.31 -4.68
C ALA A 31 -1.01 16.98 -5.65
N ALA A 32 -2.25 17.30 -5.28
CA ALA A 32 -3.41 17.18 -6.16
C ALA A 32 -3.27 18.03 -7.43
N ASP A 33 -2.88 19.30 -7.28
CA ASP A 33 -2.66 20.20 -8.42
C ASP A 33 -1.60 19.64 -9.39
N LYS A 34 -0.47 19.17 -8.85
CA LYS A 34 0.59 18.52 -9.62
C LYS A 34 0.11 17.24 -10.30
N ALA A 35 -0.63 16.39 -9.58
CA ALA A 35 -1.16 15.13 -10.12
C ALA A 35 -2.15 15.34 -11.27
N ILE A 36 -2.96 16.39 -11.19
CA ILE A 36 -3.89 16.79 -12.25
C ILE A 36 -3.11 17.36 -13.45
N ALA A 37 -2.14 18.24 -13.21
CA ALA A 37 -1.29 18.83 -14.25
C ALA A 37 -0.55 17.76 -15.05
N ASP A 38 0.05 16.80 -14.35
CA ASP A 38 0.80 15.69 -14.96
C ASP A 38 -0.10 14.59 -15.51
N GLY A 39 -1.40 14.65 -15.23
CA GLY A 39 -2.39 13.70 -15.76
C GLY A 39 -2.31 12.30 -15.19
N ILE A 40 -1.79 12.12 -13.96
CA ILE A 40 -1.62 10.80 -13.33
C ILE A 40 -2.90 10.24 -12.69
N ALA A 41 -3.87 11.10 -12.37
CA ALA A 41 -5.15 10.69 -11.80
C ALA A 41 -6.26 11.69 -12.12
N GLU A 42 -7.52 11.22 -12.05
CA GLU A 42 -8.69 12.06 -11.86
C GLU A 42 -8.87 12.23 -10.34
N VAL A 43 -8.70 13.46 -9.85
CA VAL A 43 -8.68 13.73 -8.42
C VAL A 43 -10.07 14.08 -7.91
N ILE A 44 -10.47 13.47 -6.79
CA ILE A 44 -11.68 13.77 -6.03
C ILE A 44 -11.26 14.31 -4.66
N LEU A 45 -11.51 15.58 -4.40
CA LEU A 45 -11.26 16.24 -3.10
C LEU A 45 -12.52 16.19 -2.26
N ILE A 46 -12.41 15.77 -0.99
CA ILE A 46 -13.52 15.86 -0.05
C ILE A 46 -13.27 17.06 0.88
N ALA A 47 -13.98 18.15 0.65
CA ALA A 47 -13.91 19.38 1.43
C ALA A 47 -14.96 20.38 0.95
N ASN A 48 -15.13 21.49 1.68
CA ASN A 48 -15.91 22.61 1.22
C ASN A 48 -15.27 23.26 -0.02
N ARG A 49 -16.07 23.47 -1.08
CA ARG A 49 -15.56 23.94 -2.39
C ARG A 49 -14.96 25.34 -2.31
N GLU A 50 -15.60 26.26 -1.59
CA GLU A 50 -15.14 27.65 -1.49
C GLU A 50 -13.81 27.72 -0.76
N GLU A 51 -13.66 26.94 0.32
CA GLU A 51 -12.42 26.83 1.09
C GLU A 51 -11.27 26.26 0.23
N VAL A 52 -11.53 25.20 -0.52
CA VAL A 52 -10.54 24.59 -1.44
C VAL A 52 -10.07 25.61 -2.48
N LEU A 53 -11.00 26.32 -3.13
CA LEU A 53 -10.65 27.29 -4.17
C LEU A 53 -9.89 28.50 -3.61
N ALA A 54 -10.27 28.99 -2.43
CA ALA A 54 -9.53 30.07 -1.75
C ALA A 54 -8.10 29.63 -1.37
N LEU A 55 -7.91 28.41 -0.90
CA LEU A 55 -6.58 27.86 -0.62
C LEU A 55 -5.76 27.63 -1.91
N ALA A 56 -6.40 27.22 -2.99
CA ALA A 56 -5.76 27.07 -4.29
C ALA A 56 -5.24 28.41 -4.81
N GLU A 57 -6.07 29.44 -4.79
CA GLU A 57 -5.69 30.81 -5.17
C GLU A 57 -4.53 31.32 -4.32
N LYS A 58 -4.63 31.22 -3.00
CA LYS A 58 -3.60 31.62 -2.05
C LYS A 58 -2.24 30.97 -2.35
N ASN A 59 -2.23 29.70 -2.79
CA ASN A 59 -1.02 28.93 -3.08
C ASN A 59 -0.62 28.95 -4.56
N GLY A 60 -1.34 29.70 -5.42
CA GLY A 60 -1.05 29.79 -6.85
C GLY A 60 -1.27 28.47 -7.63
N LEU A 61 -2.21 27.64 -7.17
CA LEU A 61 -2.54 26.35 -7.79
C LEU A 61 -3.56 26.56 -8.92
N THR A 62 -3.23 26.12 -10.12
CA THR A 62 -3.99 26.46 -11.33
C THR A 62 -4.81 25.30 -11.92
N ASN A 63 -4.68 24.11 -11.37
CA ASN A 63 -5.32 22.90 -11.88
C ASN A 63 -6.44 22.37 -10.98
N ILE A 64 -6.54 22.84 -9.75
CA ILE A 64 -7.51 22.37 -8.74
C ILE A 64 -8.97 22.49 -9.20
N GLU A 65 -9.29 23.46 -10.05
CA GLU A 65 -10.64 23.61 -10.62
C GLU A 65 -11.09 22.41 -11.45
N LYS A 66 -10.13 21.60 -11.97
CA LYS A 66 -10.39 20.38 -12.73
C LYS A 66 -10.72 19.17 -11.82
N ALA A 67 -10.48 19.28 -10.51
CA ALA A 67 -10.84 18.24 -9.56
C ALA A 67 -12.34 18.19 -9.34
N THR A 68 -12.87 17.00 -9.07
CA THR A 68 -14.20 16.84 -8.49
C THR A 68 -14.11 17.21 -7.00
N ILE A 69 -14.90 18.18 -6.55
CA ILE A 69 -14.92 18.61 -5.14
C ILE A 69 -16.26 18.23 -4.55
N ILE A 70 -16.26 17.43 -3.47
CA ILE A 70 -17.45 16.95 -2.77
C ILE A 70 -17.42 17.51 -1.36
N ASP A 71 -18.39 18.38 -1.02
CA ASP A 71 -18.57 18.86 0.35
C ASP A 71 -19.30 17.79 1.17
N PRO A 72 -18.68 17.22 2.21
CA PRO A 72 -19.29 16.16 3.00
C PRO A 72 -20.53 16.63 3.78
N ASN A 73 -20.65 17.94 4.04
CA ASN A 73 -21.79 18.53 4.75
C ASN A 73 -22.91 18.99 3.81
N ASN A 74 -22.65 19.06 2.50
CA ASN A 74 -23.61 19.46 1.48
C ASN A 74 -23.53 18.55 0.25
N ASN A 75 -23.56 17.24 0.49
CA ASN A 75 -23.45 16.23 -0.57
C ASN A 75 -24.85 15.79 -1.01
N PRO A 76 -25.23 15.98 -2.29
CA PRO A 76 -26.54 15.53 -2.78
C PRO A 76 -26.74 14.01 -2.71
N ASP A 77 -25.66 13.23 -2.70
CA ASP A 77 -25.66 11.77 -2.60
C ASP A 77 -25.53 11.27 -1.13
N ALA A 78 -25.61 12.14 -0.12
CA ALA A 78 -25.43 11.77 1.28
C ALA A 78 -26.35 10.64 1.74
N GLU A 79 -27.63 10.67 1.34
CA GLU A 79 -28.60 9.62 1.65
C GLU A 79 -28.24 8.28 1.02
N LYS A 80 -27.78 8.28 -0.22
CA LYS A 80 -27.30 7.08 -0.94
C LYS A 80 -26.15 6.40 -0.18
N TYR A 81 -25.16 7.20 0.25
CA TYR A 81 -24.01 6.68 0.98
C TYR A 81 -24.35 6.28 2.42
N ALA A 82 -25.29 6.97 3.08
CA ALA A 82 -25.79 6.57 4.41
C ALA A 82 -26.51 5.22 4.35
N ASN A 83 -27.35 5.02 3.35
CA ASN A 83 -28.03 3.75 3.12
C ASN A 83 -27.02 2.62 2.85
N LEU A 84 -26.01 2.86 2.00
CA LEU A 84 -24.94 1.88 1.72
C LEU A 84 -24.18 1.50 3.01
N LEU A 85 -23.78 2.48 3.83
CA LEU A 85 -23.09 2.25 5.09
C LEU A 85 -23.93 1.45 6.07
N PHE A 86 -25.21 1.84 6.21
CA PHE A 86 -26.17 1.15 7.08
C PHE A 86 -26.32 -0.32 6.66
N GLU A 87 -26.56 -0.59 5.38
CA GLU A 87 -26.69 -1.97 4.87
C GLU A 87 -25.44 -2.82 5.12
N LEU A 88 -24.25 -2.24 4.96
CA LEU A 88 -22.99 -2.93 5.22
C LEU A 88 -22.75 -3.23 6.70
N ARG A 89 -23.33 -2.45 7.62
CA ARG A 89 -22.97 -2.47 9.05
C ARG A 89 -24.15 -2.73 10.01
N LYS A 90 -25.40 -2.79 9.56
CA LYS A 90 -26.59 -3.05 10.41
C LYS A 90 -26.47 -4.32 11.26
N SER A 91 -25.85 -5.38 10.73
CA SER A 91 -25.59 -6.62 11.47
C SER A 91 -24.55 -6.48 12.60
N LYS A 92 -23.83 -5.35 12.63
CA LYS A 92 -22.86 -4.98 13.67
C LYS A 92 -23.38 -3.87 14.59
N GLY A 93 -24.70 -3.61 14.57
CA GLY A 93 -25.37 -2.68 15.47
C GLY A 93 -25.38 -1.22 15.01
N MET A 94 -24.98 -0.92 13.76
CA MET A 94 -25.07 0.45 13.24
C MET A 94 -26.52 0.86 13.05
N THR A 95 -26.87 2.07 13.52
CA THR A 95 -28.17 2.70 13.25
C THR A 95 -28.11 3.57 12.01
N MET A 96 -29.28 3.93 11.43
CA MET A 96 -29.32 4.85 10.31
C MET A 96 -28.80 6.25 10.72
N GLU A 97 -29.09 6.69 11.94
CA GLU A 97 -28.59 7.95 12.46
C GLU A 97 -27.06 7.98 12.56
N ASP A 98 -26.44 6.88 13.00
CA ASP A 98 -24.97 6.75 13.01
C ASP A 98 -24.40 6.78 11.59
N ALA A 99 -25.05 6.10 10.65
CA ALA A 99 -24.63 6.10 9.25
C ALA A 99 -24.70 7.52 8.64
N GLN A 100 -25.77 8.27 8.90
CA GLN A 100 -25.92 9.65 8.44
C GLN A 100 -24.85 10.58 9.02
N LYS A 101 -24.49 10.41 10.29
CA LYS A 101 -23.38 11.18 10.90
C LYS A 101 -22.02 10.82 10.29
N LEU A 102 -21.78 9.53 10.06
CA LEU A 102 -20.49 9.05 9.55
C LEU A 102 -20.25 9.42 8.09
N VAL A 103 -21.29 9.59 7.27
CA VAL A 103 -21.17 10.05 5.88
C VAL A 103 -20.59 11.47 5.79
N CYS A 104 -20.78 12.29 6.82
CA CYS A 104 -20.17 13.62 6.92
C CYS A 104 -18.66 13.56 7.28
N ASN A 105 -18.14 12.39 7.67
CA ASN A 105 -16.71 12.21 7.90
C ASN A 105 -15.99 11.92 6.57
N PRO A 106 -14.99 12.75 6.16
CA PRO A 106 -14.33 12.61 4.86
C PRO A 106 -13.69 11.24 4.61
N LEU A 107 -13.11 10.60 5.63
CA LEU A 107 -12.47 9.28 5.50
C LEU A 107 -13.52 8.17 5.26
N TYR A 108 -14.69 8.26 5.92
CA TYR A 108 -15.80 7.34 5.68
C TYR A 108 -16.42 7.57 4.31
N LEU A 109 -16.67 8.82 3.95
CA LEU A 109 -17.25 9.19 2.66
C LEU A 109 -16.34 8.71 1.51
N GLY A 110 -15.03 8.91 1.59
CA GLY A 110 -14.08 8.44 0.57
C GLY A 110 -14.15 6.92 0.37
N CYS A 111 -14.18 6.15 1.45
CA CYS A 111 -14.34 4.70 1.37
C CYS A 111 -15.71 4.28 0.79
N LEU A 112 -16.79 5.04 1.06
CA LEU A 112 -18.12 4.79 0.50
C LEU A 112 -18.19 5.08 -1.00
N ILE A 113 -17.56 6.18 -1.46
CA ILE A 113 -17.41 6.52 -2.88
C ILE A 113 -16.72 5.38 -3.62
N ILE A 114 -15.63 4.83 -3.07
CA ILE A 114 -14.91 3.68 -3.65
C ILE A 114 -15.80 2.43 -3.64
N LYS A 115 -16.46 2.16 -2.52
CA LYS A 115 -17.32 0.97 -2.37
C LYS A 115 -18.50 0.99 -3.33
N ASN A 116 -19.02 2.17 -3.65
CA ASN A 116 -20.09 2.35 -4.63
C ASN A 116 -19.61 2.23 -6.10
N GLY A 117 -18.29 2.27 -6.35
CA GLY A 117 -17.70 2.24 -7.69
C GLY A 117 -17.53 3.62 -8.33
N ASP A 118 -17.73 4.69 -7.57
CA ASP A 118 -17.59 6.08 -8.05
C ASP A 118 -16.13 6.56 -8.00
N ALA A 119 -15.24 5.82 -7.32
CA ALA A 119 -13.78 6.02 -7.31
C ALA A 119 -13.03 4.69 -7.25
N ASP A 120 -11.72 4.74 -7.45
CA ASP A 120 -10.87 3.56 -7.62
C ASP A 120 -9.87 3.36 -6.47
N GLY A 121 -9.55 4.44 -5.73
CA GLY A 121 -8.63 4.38 -4.58
C GLY A 121 -8.66 5.65 -3.73
N GLN A 122 -8.03 5.61 -2.55
CA GLN A 122 -7.96 6.72 -1.60
C GLN A 122 -6.53 6.89 -1.07
N VAL A 123 -6.10 8.14 -0.91
CA VAL A 123 -4.87 8.52 -0.19
C VAL A 123 -5.25 9.49 0.92
N ALA A 124 -4.86 9.18 2.16
CA ALA A 124 -5.11 10.00 3.35
C ALA A 124 -3.98 9.82 4.37
N GLY A 125 -4.01 10.53 5.50
CA GLY A 125 -3.06 10.38 6.60
C GLY A 125 -2.14 11.59 6.84
N ALA A 126 -2.20 12.60 5.97
CA ALA A 126 -1.43 13.84 6.19
C ALA A 126 -1.87 14.58 7.46
N LEU A 127 -3.14 14.48 7.84
CA LEU A 127 -3.72 15.03 9.09
C LEU A 127 -4.14 13.93 10.07
N ASN A 128 -4.60 12.80 9.58
CA ASN A 128 -5.20 11.73 10.38
C ASN A 128 -4.17 10.70 10.83
N THR A 129 -4.52 9.96 11.89
CA THR A 129 -3.73 8.79 12.32
C THR A 129 -4.03 7.59 11.42
N THR A 130 -3.08 6.67 11.29
CA THR A 130 -3.25 5.38 10.61
C THR A 130 -4.53 4.65 11.02
N GLY A 131 -4.85 4.63 12.32
CA GLY A 131 -6.07 4.00 12.82
C GLY A 131 -7.37 4.66 12.31
N ASN A 132 -7.36 5.98 12.11
CA ASN A 132 -8.51 6.71 11.55
C ASN A 132 -8.68 6.41 10.06
N VAL A 133 -7.59 6.25 9.30
CA VAL A 133 -7.63 5.89 7.87
C VAL A 133 -8.05 4.42 7.69
N LEU A 134 -7.47 3.50 8.44
CA LEU A 134 -7.74 2.07 8.30
C LEU A 134 -9.13 1.65 8.78
N ARG A 135 -9.68 2.31 9.80
CA ARG A 135 -10.99 1.92 10.35
C ARG A 135 -12.11 1.94 9.31
N PRO A 136 -12.39 3.03 8.56
CA PRO A 136 -13.39 3.01 7.51
C PRO A 136 -13.04 2.07 6.37
N ALA A 137 -11.77 1.96 5.98
CA ALA A 137 -11.34 1.03 4.95
C ALA A 137 -11.71 -0.42 5.30
N LEU A 138 -11.40 -0.87 6.52
CA LEU A 138 -11.72 -2.22 6.98
C LEU A 138 -13.22 -2.44 7.22
N GLN A 139 -13.95 -1.41 7.62
CA GLN A 139 -15.40 -1.51 7.85
C GLN A 139 -16.22 -1.56 6.57
N ILE A 140 -15.80 -0.85 5.52
CA ILE A 140 -16.57 -0.59 4.29
C ILE A 140 -16.00 -1.40 3.12
N ILE A 141 -14.70 -1.26 2.84
CA ILE A 141 -14.03 -1.90 1.70
C ILE A 141 -13.69 -3.35 2.03
N LYS A 142 -13.22 -3.60 3.27
CA LYS A 142 -12.76 -4.88 3.80
C LYS A 142 -11.44 -5.33 3.18
N THR A 143 -10.94 -6.49 3.62
CA THR A 143 -9.79 -7.14 3.02
C THR A 143 -10.15 -7.87 1.73
N THR A 144 -9.16 -8.14 0.90
CA THR A 144 -9.28 -9.00 -0.27
C THR A 144 -9.79 -10.38 0.15
N PRO A 145 -10.69 -11.04 -0.61
CA PRO A 145 -11.14 -12.39 -0.31
C PRO A 145 -9.95 -13.34 -0.10
N GLY A 146 -9.99 -14.10 1.01
CA GLY A 146 -8.92 -15.00 1.42
C GLY A 146 -7.79 -14.33 2.23
N ILE A 147 -7.75 -12.99 2.31
CA ILE A 147 -6.78 -12.23 3.12
C ILE A 147 -7.45 -11.75 4.41
N THR A 148 -6.79 -11.99 5.54
CA THR A 148 -7.31 -11.67 6.87
C THR A 148 -6.56 -10.53 7.57
N CYS A 149 -5.43 -10.09 7.03
CA CYS A 149 -4.62 -9.02 7.60
C CYS A 149 -4.29 -7.94 6.58
N VAL A 150 -4.00 -6.74 7.09
CA VAL A 150 -3.42 -5.63 6.32
C VAL A 150 -1.94 -5.54 6.69
N SER A 151 -1.10 -5.26 5.72
CA SER A 151 0.34 -5.06 5.92
C SER A 151 0.83 -3.86 5.11
N GLY A 152 2.05 -3.41 5.40
CA GLY A 152 2.69 -2.31 4.70
C GLY A 152 3.95 -2.75 3.99
N ALA A 153 4.01 -2.57 2.66
CA ALA A 153 5.21 -2.80 1.88
C ALA A 153 5.99 -1.52 1.63
N MET A 154 7.31 -1.62 1.58
CA MET A 154 8.21 -0.53 1.19
C MET A 154 8.94 -0.91 -0.09
N MET A 155 8.92 -0.03 -1.08
CA MET A 155 9.82 -0.12 -2.22
C MET A 155 11.13 0.57 -1.87
N LEU A 156 12.23 -0.18 -1.94
CA LEU A 156 13.58 0.33 -1.73
C LEU A 156 14.31 0.44 -3.07
N ILE A 157 14.81 1.62 -3.38
CA ILE A 157 15.67 1.86 -4.55
C ILE A 157 17.07 2.10 -4.03
N THR A 158 17.95 1.12 -4.26
CA THR A 158 19.31 1.10 -3.71
C THR A 158 20.35 1.39 -4.79
N ASN A 159 21.57 1.70 -4.35
CA ASN A 159 22.74 1.81 -5.24
C ASN A 159 23.39 0.43 -5.54
N ALA A 160 22.98 -0.62 -4.84
CA ALA A 160 23.47 -2.00 -5.01
C ALA A 160 22.72 -2.69 -6.18
N LYS A 161 23.09 -2.31 -7.41
CA LYS A 161 22.39 -2.72 -8.64
C LYS A 161 22.43 -4.21 -8.93
N GLU A 162 23.33 -4.93 -8.28
CA GLU A 162 23.47 -6.40 -8.35
C GLU A 162 22.36 -7.14 -7.61
N TYR A 163 21.56 -6.49 -6.75
CA TYR A 163 20.47 -7.10 -5.99
C TYR A 163 19.10 -6.64 -6.49
N GLY A 164 18.10 -7.50 -6.29
CA GLY A 164 16.72 -7.22 -6.69
C GLY A 164 16.54 -7.09 -8.21
N GLU A 165 15.76 -6.11 -8.62
CA GLU A 165 15.62 -5.71 -10.03
C GLU A 165 16.37 -4.41 -10.27
N ASP A 166 17.66 -4.49 -10.64
CA ASP A 166 18.52 -3.33 -10.84
C ASP A 166 18.57 -2.40 -9.61
N GLY A 167 18.70 -3.01 -8.42
CA GLY A 167 18.75 -2.31 -7.14
C GLY A 167 17.38 -1.99 -6.52
N VAL A 168 16.28 -2.38 -7.17
CA VAL A 168 14.93 -2.21 -6.64
C VAL A 168 14.48 -3.48 -5.91
N LEU A 169 14.02 -3.31 -4.67
CA LEU A 169 13.52 -4.38 -3.80
C LEU A 169 12.20 -3.98 -3.17
N PHE A 170 11.31 -4.95 -2.95
CA PHE A 170 10.14 -4.77 -2.08
C PHE A 170 10.35 -5.49 -0.76
N VAL A 171 9.98 -4.83 0.34
CA VAL A 171 10.12 -5.38 1.69
C VAL A 171 8.83 -5.23 2.49
N ALA A 172 8.42 -6.24 3.27
CA ALA A 172 7.22 -6.23 4.12
C ALA A 172 7.34 -7.26 5.26
N ASP A 173 6.53 -7.16 6.34
CA ASP A 173 5.77 -5.99 6.75
C ASP A 173 6.68 -5.00 7.46
N VAL A 174 6.50 -3.72 7.18
CA VAL A 174 7.34 -2.68 7.75
C VAL A 174 6.55 -1.64 8.55
N ALA A 175 5.19 -1.75 8.58
CA ALA A 175 4.37 -0.65 9.07
C ALA A 175 3.10 -1.03 9.87
N VAL A 176 2.52 -2.22 9.76
CA VAL A 176 1.14 -2.48 10.21
C VAL A 176 1.01 -3.62 11.21
N THR A 177 1.44 -4.84 10.90
CA THR A 177 1.17 -6.04 11.71
C THR A 177 2.37 -6.40 12.60
N PRO A 178 2.31 -6.15 13.94
CA PRO A 178 3.49 -6.29 14.79
C PRO A 178 4.05 -7.71 14.86
N GLN A 179 3.19 -8.70 15.08
CA GLN A 179 3.57 -10.11 15.22
C GLN A 179 2.60 -10.97 14.40
N PRO A 180 2.82 -11.12 13.09
CA PRO A 180 2.00 -11.99 12.26
C PRO A 180 2.19 -13.45 12.71
N ASP A 181 1.10 -14.21 12.74
CA ASP A 181 1.18 -15.67 12.79
C ASP A 181 1.60 -16.24 11.42
N ALA A 182 1.76 -17.55 11.31
CA ALA A 182 2.21 -18.19 10.07
C ALA A 182 1.23 -17.95 8.92
N ASN A 183 -0.07 -17.95 9.18
CA ASN A 183 -1.09 -17.70 8.15
C ASN A 183 -1.07 -16.23 7.68
N GLN A 184 -0.99 -15.28 8.61
CA GLN A 184 -0.84 -13.87 8.27
C GLN A 184 0.45 -13.59 7.50
N LEU A 185 1.57 -14.20 7.91
CA LEU A 185 2.87 -14.03 7.27
C LEU A 185 2.87 -14.60 5.83
N SER A 186 2.18 -15.71 5.58
CA SER A 186 2.00 -16.26 4.23
C SER A 186 1.20 -15.31 3.33
N GLN A 187 0.15 -14.70 3.88
CA GLN A 187 -0.66 -13.72 3.16
C GLN A 187 0.12 -12.43 2.85
N ILE A 188 0.96 -11.96 3.80
CA ILE A 188 1.87 -10.83 3.59
C ILE A 188 2.79 -11.11 2.40
N ALA A 189 3.34 -12.31 2.30
CA ALA A 189 4.23 -12.70 1.20
C ALA A 189 3.53 -12.61 -0.17
N VAL A 190 2.34 -13.21 -0.29
CA VAL A 190 1.56 -13.18 -1.54
C VAL A 190 1.15 -11.75 -1.89
N CYS A 191 0.66 -10.96 -0.92
CA CYS A 191 0.30 -9.56 -1.14
C CYS A 191 1.51 -8.71 -1.56
N THR A 192 2.70 -8.97 -1.00
CA THR A 192 3.91 -8.21 -1.35
C THR A 192 4.39 -8.53 -2.76
N ALA A 193 4.28 -9.78 -3.20
CA ALA A 193 4.54 -10.15 -4.58
C ALA A 193 3.60 -9.44 -5.56
N GLN A 194 2.30 -9.37 -5.24
CA GLN A 194 1.31 -8.65 -6.03
C GLN A 194 1.61 -7.14 -6.07
N THR A 195 2.03 -6.56 -4.94
CA THR A 195 2.45 -5.16 -4.85
C THR A 195 3.68 -4.89 -5.71
N ALA A 196 4.68 -5.77 -5.69
CA ALA A 196 5.87 -5.67 -6.53
C ALA A 196 5.54 -5.71 -8.03
N LYS A 197 4.59 -6.56 -8.44
CA LYS A 197 4.06 -6.56 -9.81
C LYS A 197 3.35 -5.26 -10.16
N ALA A 198 2.42 -4.83 -9.32
CA ALA A 198 1.55 -3.68 -9.58
C ALA A 198 2.33 -2.36 -9.64
N ILE A 199 3.23 -2.14 -8.71
CA ILE A 199 3.95 -0.88 -8.51
C ILE A 199 5.33 -0.94 -9.15
N GLY A 200 6.13 -1.96 -8.82
CA GLY A 200 7.48 -2.14 -9.34
C GLY A 200 7.54 -2.56 -10.80
N GLY A 201 6.45 -3.14 -11.33
CA GLY A 201 6.44 -3.73 -12.67
C GLY A 201 7.29 -5.00 -12.76
N PHE A 202 7.49 -5.69 -11.64
CA PHE A 202 8.25 -6.95 -11.64
C PHE A 202 7.48 -8.03 -12.40
N GLU A 203 8.09 -8.58 -13.43
CA GLU A 203 7.49 -9.70 -14.18
C GLU A 203 7.48 -10.96 -13.31
N GLU A 204 8.58 -11.22 -12.60
CA GLU A 204 8.77 -12.38 -11.72
C GLU A 204 9.18 -11.92 -10.32
N PRO A 205 8.23 -11.69 -9.38
CA PRO A 205 8.57 -11.55 -7.97
C PRO A 205 9.16 -12.84 -7.41
N ARG A 206 10.36 -12.75 -6.85
CA ARG A 206 11.08 -13.84 -6.18
C ARG A 206 11.11 -13.53 -4.68
N VAL A 207 10.22 -14.18 -3.95
CA VAL A 207 9.92 -13.88 -2.56
C VAL A 207 10.77 -14.73 -1.62
N ALA A 208 11.58 -14.09 -0.79
CA ALA A 208 12.31 -14.74 0.29
C ALA A 208 11.61 -14.49 1.63
N MET A 209 11.23 -15.59 2.31
CA MET A 209 10.73 -15.57 3.68
C MET A 209 11.91 -15.53 4.64
N LEU A 210 12.16 -14.37 5.27
CA LEU A 210 13.37 -14.11 6.02
C LEU A 210 13.35 -14.69 7.45
N SER A 211 14.49 -15.19 7.86
CA SER A 211 14.75 -15.69 9.21
C SER A 211 16.24 -15.54 9.54
N PHE A 212 16.61 -15.80 10.80
CA PHE A 212 18.01 -16.02 11.19
C PHE A 212 18.51 -17.44 10.86
N SER A 213 17.65 -18.31 10.31
CA SER A 213 17.93 -19.67 9.86
C SER A 213 17.83 -19.76 8.33
N THR A 214 18.57 -20.69 7.73
CA THR A 214 18.43 -21.10 6.34
C THR A 214 18.25 -22.61 6.27
N LYS A 215 17.11 -23.09 5.77
CA LYS A 215 16.80 -24.51 5.53
C LYS A 215 17.13 -25.40 6.73
N GLY A 216 16.67 -25.02 7.92
CA GLY A 216 16.81 -25.80 9.15
C GLY A 216 18.18 -25.65 9.83
N SER A 217 18.98 -24.64 9.51
CA SER A 217 20.27 -24.40 10.15
C SER A 217 20.15 -24.05 11.64
N ALA A 218 18.97 -23.59 12.10
CA ALA A 218 18.64 -23.37 13.48
C ALA A 218 17.26 -23.96 13.82
N LYS A 219 17.04 -24.28 15.11
CA LYS A 219 15.75 -24.80 15.63
C LYS A 219 15.21 -23.82 16.68
N HIS A 220 14.07 -23.22 16.39
CA HIS A 220 13.38 -22.28 17.28
C HIS A 220 11.96 -22.04 16.77
N GLU A 221 11.01 -21.74 17.66
CA GLU A 221 9.61 -21.44 17.30
C GLU A 221 9.47 -20.33 16.25
N MET A 222 10.35 -19.33 16.28
CA MET A 222 10.38 -18.26 15.26
C MET A 222 10.76 -18.82 13.88
N VAL A 223 11.62 -19.82 13.81
CA VAL A 223 11.99 -20.52 12.57
C VAL A 223 10.82 -21.36 12.07
N ASP A 224 10.20 -22.12 12.98
CA ASP A 224 9.05 -22.97 12.68
C ASP A 224 7.89 -22.14 12.10
N LYS A 225 7.65 -20.94 12.66
CA LYS A 225 6.65 -19.99 12.12
C LYS A 225 6.93 -19.62 10.67
N VAL A 226 8.17 -19.27 10.33
CA VAL A 226 8.53 -18.86 8.94
C VAL A 226 8.47 -20.04 7.98
N THR A 227 8.90 -21.22 8.42
CA THR A 227 8.81 -22.46 7.64
C THR A 227 7.35 -22.81 7.34
N GLU A 228 6.46 -22.74 8.34
CA GLU A 228 5.03 -22.98 8.15
C GLU A 228 4.40 -21.90 7.24
N ALA A 229 4.76 -20.62 7.44
CA ALA A 229 4.31 -19.54 6.56
C ALA A 229 4.72 -19.74 5.10
N THR A 230 5.93 -20.26 4.86
CA THR A 230 6.42 -20.62 3.53
C THR A 230 5.55 -21.70 2.89
N ARG A 231 5.24 -22.75 3.65
CA ARG A 231 4.37 -23.84 3.21
C ARG A 231 2.96 -23.32 2.86
N LEU A 232 2.37 -22.50 3.74
CA LEU A 232 1.04 -21.90 3.54
C LEU A 232 1.01 -20.94 2.34
N ALA A 233 2.09 -20.19 2.10
CA ALA A 233 2.18 -19.30 0.95
C ALA A 233 2.16 -20.06 -0.39
N HIS A 234 2.80 -21.22 -0.46
CA HIS A 234 2.71 -22.13 -1.62
C HIS A 234 1.30 -22.71 -1.83
N GLU A 235 0.52 -22.88 -0.76
CA GLU A 235 -0.87 -23.30 -0.88
C GLU A 235 -1.77 -22.16 -1.39
N LEU A 236 -1.48 -20.92 -0.99
CA LEU A 236 -2.22 -19.72 -1.43
C LEU A 236 -1.92 -19.36 -2.89
N ASP A 237 -0.68 -19.48 -3.31
CA ASP A 237 -0.24 -19.18 -4.68
C ASP A 237 0.85 -20.18 -5.11
N PRO A 238 0.46 -21.34 -5.69
CA PRO A 238 1.39 -22.40 -6.11
C PRO A 238 2.37 -21.97 -7.21
N GLU A 239 2.03 -20.95 -8.00
CA GLU A 239 2.85 -20.46 -9.11
C GLU A 239 3.87 -19.39 -8.68
N LEU A 240 3.76 -18.89 -7.44
CA LEU A 240 4.64 -17.85 -6.94
C LEU A 240 6.05 -18.40 -6.70
N SER A 241 7.06 -17.75 -7.29
CA SER A 241 8.47 -17.99 -6.96
C SER A 241 8.73 -17.52 -5.52
N LEU A 242 8.57 -18.43 -4.56
CA LEU A 242 8.72 -18.16 -3.14
C LEU A 242 9.55 -19.25 -2.48
N ASP A 243 10.41 -18.87 -1.53
CA ASP A 243 11.18 -19.84 -0.73
C ASP A 243 11.50 -19.29 0.67
N GLY A 244 11.75 -20.20 1.59
CA GLY A 244 12.09 -19.92 3.00
C GLY A 244 12.22 -21.21 3.81
N GLU A 245 12.67 -21.12 5.05
CA GLU A 245 13.19 -19.88 5.61
C GLU A 245 14.61 -19.62 5.09
N LEU A 246 14.95 -18.34 4.88
CA LEU A 246 16.26 -17.92 4.39
C LEU A 246 16.81 -16.77 5.26
N GLN A 247 18.12 -16.84 5.54
CA GLN A 247 18.83 -15.65 6.03
C GLN A 247 18.95 -14.61 4.90
N ALA A 248 19.09 -13.32 5.27
CA ALA A 248 19.13 -12.23 4.29
C ALA A 248 20.32 -12.35 3.32
N ASP A 249 21.48 -12.80 3.78
CA ASP A 249 22.64 -13.07 2.94
C ASP A 249 22.38 -14.22 1.94
N ALA A 250 21.72 -15.30 2.39
CA ALA A 250 21.33 -16.39 1.53
C ALA A 250 20.25 -16.01 0.52
N ALA A 251 19.34 -15.10 0.89
CA ALA A 251 18.30 -14.60 -0.02
C ALA A 251 18.87 -13.73 -1.15
N LEU A 252 19.88 -12.91 -0.84
CA LEU A 252 20.38 -11.86 -1.75
C LEU A 252 21.65 -12.24 -2.49
N VAL A 253 22.62 -12.89 -1.82
CA VAL A 253 23.97 -13.12 -2.37
C VAL A 253 24.06 -14.46 -3.10
N PRO A 254 24.32 -14.50 -4.42
CA PRO A 254 24.23 -15.73 -5.22
C PRO A 254 25.05 -16.91 -4.70
N PHE A 255 26.33 -16.69 -4.34
CA PHE A 255 27.19 -17.78 -3.87
C PHE A 255 26.76 -18.29 -2.48
N VAL A 256 26.21 -17.41 -1.62
CA VAL A 256 25.69 -17.81 -0.30
C VAL A 256 24.40 -18.62 -0.48
N GLY A 257 23.49 -18.15 -1.35
CA GLY A 257 22.26 -18.85 -1.68
C GLY A 257 22.54 -20.25 -2.24
N GLN A 258 23.47 -20.36 -3.18
CA GLN A 258 23.86 -21.65 -3.75
C GLN A 258 24.46 -22.60 -2.69
N SER A 259 25.25 -22.08 -1.75
CA SER A 259 25.87 -22.87 -0.69
C SER A 259 24.89 -23.32 0.39
N LYS A 260 24.02 -22.39 0.88
CA LYS A 260 23.14 -22.63 2.02
C LYS A 260 21.77 -23.23 1.63
N ALA A 261 21.29 -22.95 0.42
CA ALA A 261 20.00 -23.43 -0.10
C ALA A 261 20.13 -23.95 -1.53
N PRO A 262 20.92 -25.02 -1.78
CA PRO A 262 21.12 -25.57 -3.10
C PRO A 262 19.79 -26.01 -3.73
N GLY A 263 19.56 -25.64 -4.99
CA GLY A 263 18.32 -25.96 -5.73
C GLY A 263 17.17 -24.96 -5.52
N SER A 264 17.31 -23.98 -4.63
CA SER A 264 16.34 -22.91 -4.49
C SER A 264 16.27 -22.04 -5.76
N LYS A 265 15.05 -21.71 -6.20
CA LYS A 265 14.82 -20.78 -7.31
C LYS A 265 14.88 -19.32 -6.88
N VAL A 266 14.90 -19.05 -5.57
CA VAL A 266 14.84 -17.72 -4.95
C VAL A 266 16.14 -17.31 -4.29
N ALA A 267 16.79 -18.23 -3.57
CA ALA A 267 18.03 -17.95 -2.86
C ALA A 267 19.13 -17.37 -3.77
N GLY A 268 19.73 -16.26 -3.35
CA GLY A 268 20.70 -15.50 -4.11
C GLY A 268 20.16 -14.62 -5.23
N LYS A 269 18.81 -14.55 -5.39
CA LYS A 269 18.14 -13.78 -6.46
C LYS A 269 16.87 -13.10 -6.00
N ALA A 270 16.58 -13.06 -4.70
CA ALA A 270 15.36 -12.47 -4.17
C ALA A 270 15.24 -10.98 -4.53
N ASN A 271 14.04 -10.57 -4.91
CA ASN A 271 13.69 -9.17 -5.17
C ASN A 271 12.52 -8.71 -4.26
N VAL A 272 11.91 -9.65 -3.52
CA VAL A 272 10.92 -9.39 -2.49
C VAL A 272 11.37 -10.08 -1.20
N LEU A 273 11.44 -9.30 -0.10
CA LEU A 273 11.90 -9.78 1.19
C LEU A 273 10.78 -9.64 2.23
N VAL A 274 10.36 -10.75 2.83
CA VAL A 274 9.32 -10.77 3.85
C VAL A 274 9.95 -11.03 5.20
N PHE A 275 9.83 -10.04 6.10
CA PHE A 275 10.38 -10.11 7.45
C PHE A 275 9.49 -10.92 8.38
N PRO A 276 10.06 -11.61 9.39
CA PRO A 276 9.30 -12.47 10.29
C PRO A 276 8.36 -11.71 11.25
N ASP A 277 8.64 -10.43 11.49
CA ASP A 277 7.87 -9.53 12.32
C ASP A 277 8.14 -8.06 11.96
N LEU A 278 7.28 -7.17 12.48
CA LEU A 278 7.37 -5.73 12.24
C LEU A 278 8.65 -5.11 12.78
N GLY A 279 9.16 -5.60 13.91
CA GLY A 279 10.39 -5.10 14.51
C GLY A 279 11.58 -5.26 13.56
N ALA A 280 11.75 -6.47 13.02
CA ALA A 280 12.78 -6.77 12.04
C ALA A 280 12.60 -5.93 10.75
N GLY A 281 11.37 -5.86 10.22
CA GLY A 281 11.08 -5.14 9.00
C GLY A 281 11.28 -3.62 9.12
N ASN A 282 10.72 -3.02 10.17
CA ASN A 282 10.81 -1.58 10.41
C ASN A 282 12.24 -1.10 10.68
N ILE A 283 13.00 -1.85 11.46
CA ILE A 283 14.41 -1.55 11.72
C ILE A 283 15.23 -1.77 10.44
N GLY A 284 15.02 -2.91 9.77
CA GLY A 284 15.79 -3.31 8.58
C GLY A 284 15.71 -2.28 7.46
N TYR A 285 14.50 -1.87 7.04
CA TYR A 285 14.39 -0.92 5.94
C TYR A 285 14.98 0.45 6.28
N LYS A 286 14.85 0.91 7.54
CA LYS A 286 15.42 2.19 7.97
C LYS A 286 16.94 2.18 7.98
N LEU A 287 17.58 1.06 8.36
CA LEU A 287 19.02 0.90 8.27
C LEU A 287 19.49 0.97 6.81
N VAL A 288 18.80 0.27 5.90
CA VAL A 288 19.10 0.33 4.46
C VAL A 288 18.91 1.75 3.93
N GLN A 289 17.82 2.42 4.28
CA GLN A 289 17.54 3.78 3.86
C GLN A 289 18.63 4.75 4.34
N ARG A 290 18.99 4.71 5.63
CA ARG A 290 19.89 5.71 6.24
C ARG A 290 21.36 5.40 6.00
N LEU A 291 21.79 4.16 6.17
CA LEU A 291 23.18 3.75 6.03
C LEU A 291 23.53 3.36 4.59
N GLY A 292 22.59 2.75 3.85
CA GLY A 292 22.76 2.38 2.46
C GLY A 292 22.43 3.51 1.48
N ASN A 293 22.00 4.67 1.97
CA ASN A 293 21.56 5.81 1.15
C ASN A 293 20.53 5.40 0.08
N ALA A 294 19.62 4.49 0.44
CA ALA A 294 18.54 4.05 -0.42
C ALA A 294 17.34 5.00 -0.33
N GLU A 295 16.64 5.19 -1.45
CA GLU A 295 15.33 5.80 -1.44
C GLU A 295 14.30 4.76 -0.97
N ALA A 296 13.41 5.17 -0.05
CA ALA A 296 12.35 4.30 0.48
C ALA A 296 10.99 4.94 0.20
N ILE A 297 10.19 4.28 -0.63
CA ILE A 297 8.88 4.77 -1.09
C ILE A 297 7.78 3.90 -0.48
N GLY A 298 6.89 4.52 0.26
CA GLY A 298 5.84 3.86 1.03
C GLY A 298 5.71 4.41 2.45
N PRO A 299 5.09 3.64 3.39
CA PRO A 299 4.58 2.29 3.18
C PRO A 299 3.32 2.26 2.32
N VAL A 300 3.26 1.28 1.44
CA VAL A 300 2.10 0.99 0.60
C VAL A 300 1.24 -0.04 1.32
N LEU A 301 -0.03 0.28 1.59
CA LEU A 301 -0.94 -0.65 2.23
C LEU A 301 -1.37 -1.74 1.25
N GLN A 302 -1.40 -2.98 1.74
CA GLN A 302 -1.76 -4.15 0.97
C GLN A 302 -2.70 -5.07 1.76
N GLY A 303 -3.44 -5.94 1.06
CA GLY A 303 -4.44 -6.82 1.66
C GLY A 303 -5.84 -6.21 1.75
N ILE A 304 -6.05 -4.94 1.39
CA ILE A 304 -7.37 -4.29 1.30
C ILE A 304 -7.96 -4.51 -0.10
N ALA A 305 -9.26 -4.80 -0.19
CA ALA A 305 -9.92 -5.19 -1.44
C ALA A 305 -9.94 -4.09 -2.54
N ARG A 306 -9.76 -2.83 -2.16
CA ARG A 306 -9.52 -1.69 -3.04
C ARG A 306 -8.44 -0.81 -2.42
N PRO A 307 -7.63 -0.12 -3.22
CA PRO A 307 -6.51 0.67 -2.69
C PRO A 307 -6.94 1.77 -1.73
N VAL A 308 -6.44 1.71 -0.51
CA VAL A 308 -6.49 2.80 0.47
C VAL A 308 -5.11 2.89 1.07
N ASN A 309 -4.43 4.00 0.88
CA ASN A 309 -3.09 4.24 1.40
C ASN A 309 -3.08 5.30 2.49
N ASP A 310 -2.19 5.09 3.46
CA ASP A 310 -1.99 5.94 4.62
C ASP A 310 -0.64 6.64 4.53
N LEU A 311 -0.66 7.96 4.69
CA LEU A 311 0.53 8.82 4.71
C LEU A 311 1.04 9.01 6.14
N SER A 312 2.31 9.32 6.26
CA SER A 312 2.83 9.89 7.51
C SER A 312 2.34 11.34 7.66
N ARG A 313 2.01 11.76 8.88
CA ARG A 313 1.72 13.18 9.18
C ARG A 313 2.90 14.11 8.88
N GLY A 314 4.11 13.55 8.79
CA GLY A 314 5.32 14.27 8.38
C GLY A 314 5.64 14.15 6.88
N CYS A 315 4.71 13.69 6.05
CA CYS A 315 4.92 13.56 4.61
C CYS A 315 5.18 14.90 3.93
N SER A 316 5.94 14.88 2.85
CA SER A 316 6.14 16.00 1.93
C SER A 316 5.05 16.03 0.85
N VAL A 317 5.00 17.10 0.06
CA VAL A 317 4.15 17.19 -1.15
C VAL A 317 4.48 16.07 -2.14
N GLU A 318 5.76 15.76 -2.30
CA GLU A 318 6.22 14.71 -3.21
C GLU A 318 5.81 13.32 -2.75
N ASP A 319 5.81 13.06 -1.42
CA ASP A 319 5.31 11.79 -0.87
C ASP A 319 3.81 11.60 -1.17
N VAL A 320 3.02 12.66 -1.04
CA VAL A 320 1.57 12.62 -1.38
C VAL A 320 1.39 12.37 -2.87
N TYR A 321 2.11 13.11 -3.73
CA TYR A 321 2.08 12.94 -5.18
C TYR A 321 2.45 11.51 -5.60
N MET A 322 3.54 11.00 -5.05
CA MET A 322 3.98 9.62 -5.34
C MET A 322 2.94 8.60 -4.87
N MET A 323 2.32 8.81 -3.70
CA MET A 323 1.29 7.91 -3.21
C MET A 323 0.02 7.93 -4.07
N ILE A 324 -0.33 9.06 -4.69
CA ILE A 324 -1.41 9.13 -5.69
C ILE A 324 -1.08 8.24 -6.89
N ALA A 325 0.15 8.32 -7.43
CA ALA A 325 0.59 7.48 -8.54
C ALA A 325 0.61 5.98 -8.18
N ILE A 326 1.07 5.65 -6.98
CA ILE A 326 1.08 4.28 -6.44
C ILE A 326 -0.35 3.75 -6.32
N THR A 327 -1.26 4.52 -5.72
CA THR A 327 -2.66 4.14 -5.54
C THR A 327 -3.36 3.92 -6.89
N ALA A 328 -3.06 4.75 -7.88
CA ALA A 328 -3.55 4.56 -9.25
C ALA A 328 -3.05 3.24 -9.85
N ASN A 329 -1.77 2.88 -9.69
CA ASN A 329 -1.23 1.61 -10.19
C ASN A 329 -1.81 0.38 -9.46
N GLN A 330 -2.05 0.47 -8.15
CA GLN A 330 -2.78 -0.57 -7.42
C GLN A 330 -4.21 -0.74 -7.95
N ALA A 331 -4.91 0.37 -8.23
CA ALA A 331 -6.26 0.34 -8.78
C ALA A 331 -6.30 -0.26 -10.19
N ILE A 332 -5.32 0.03 -11.05
CA ILE A 332 -5.15 -0.60 -12.37
C ILE A 332 -4.98 -2.12 -12.23
N ALA A 333 -4.14 -2.56 -11.29
CA ALA A 333 -3.89 -3.98 -11.07
C ALA A 333 -5.13 -4.71 -10.52
N ALA A 334 -5.94 -4.04 -9.67
CA ALA A 334 -7.16 -4.61 -9.09
C ALA A 334 -8.34 -4.76 -10.08
N LYS A 335 -8.22 -4.22 -11.30
CA LYS A 335 -9.23 -4.34 -12.38
C LYS A 335 -8.91 -5.48 -13.36
N LYS A 336 -7.71 -6.05 -13.28
CA LYS A 336 -7.27 -7.19 -14.09
C LYS A 336 -7.66 -8.51 -13.42
#